data_dc671b0531bbbee4809514560d5b373d
#
_entry.id   dc671b0531bbbee4809514560d5b373d
#
_cell.length_a   1.000
_cell.length_b   1.000
_cell.length_c   1.000
_cell.angle_alpha   90.00
_cell.angle_beta   90.00
_cell.angle_gamma   90.00
#
_symmetry.space_group_name_H-M   'P 1'
#
loop_
_entity.id
_entity.type
_entity.pdbx_description
1 polymer ?
#
loop_
_entity_poly.entity_id
_entity_poly.type
_entity_poly.pdbx_seq_one_letter_code
_entity_poly.pdbx_strand_id
1 'polypeptide(L)'
;MLKSLTPIVALAVAGVFSATAAFAQADTPRGNAANGKKLFDTVGCFECHGWAGQGGGAGPKLIDPPVYPAFIAQLRTPRQIMPPFTDKVLSNQQAADIYAYIVTFPKPPDAKNIPLLQN
;
A
#
# COMPACT_ATOMS: atom_id res chain seq x y z
N MET A 1 -22.65 35.11 -67.01
CA MET A 1 -22.87 35.24 -65.56
C MET A 1 -22.82 33.85 -64.93
N LEU A 2 -21.67 33.38 -64.52
CA LEU A 2 -21.50 32.09 -63.81
C LEU A 2 -21.47 32.40 -62.31
N LYS A 3 -22.45 31.90 -61.58
CA LYS A 3 -22.45 31.91 -60.14
C LYS A 3 -21.65 30.71 -59.64
N SER A 4 -20.53 31.00 -59.02
CA SER A 4 -19.68 30.06 -58.33
C SER A 4 -20.39 29.53 -57.07
N LEU A 5 -20.67 28.21 -57.00
CA LEU A 5 -21.12 27.53 -55.81
C LEU A 5 -19.91 26.88 -55.12
N THR A 6 -19.51 27.45 -54.01
CA THR A 6 -18.48 26.93 -53.15
C THR A 6 -19.04 25.83 -52.23
N PRO A 7 -18.54 24.61 -52.25
CA PRO A 7 -18.99 23.62 -51.26
C PRO A 7 -18.29 23.85 -49.92
N ILE A 8 -19.13 24.00 -48.90
CA ILE A 8 -18.67 24.05 -47.49
C ILE A 8 -18.32 22.61 -47.09
N VAL A 9 -17.03 22.35 -46.95
CA VAL A 9 -16.56 21.11 -46.37
C VAL A 9 -16.71 21.19 -44.85
N ALA A 10 -17.72 20.52 -44.34
CA ALA A 10 -17.90 20.34 -42.91
C ALA A 10 -16.87 19.34 -42.38
N LEU A 11 -15.86 19.84 -41.68
CA LEU A 11 -14.86 19.01 -40.98
C LEU A 11 -15.50 18.44 -39.72
N ALA A 12 -15.94 17.19 -39.76
CA ALA A 12 -16.35 16.46 -38.57
C ALA A 12 -15.10 16.11 -37.73
N VAL A 13 -14.88 16.86 -36.66
CA VAL A 13 -13.89 16.52 -35.66
C VAL A 13 -14.41 15.35 -34.82
N ALA A 14 -13.97 14.15 -35.13
CA ALA A 14 -14.22 12.97 -34.29
C ALA A 14 -13.43 13.13 -33.00
N GLY A 15 -14.12 13.49 -31.92
CA GLY A 15 -13.58 13.53 -30.57
C GLY A 15 -13.18 12.14 -30.14
N VAL A 16 -11.88 11.87 -30.08
CA VAL A 16 -11.33 10.67 -29.46
C VAL A 16 -11.57 10.79 -27.95
N PHE A 17 -12.63 10.16 -27.45
CA PHE A 17 -12.82 9.96 -26.01
C PHE A 17 -11.74 9.00 -25.54
N SER A 18 -10.64 9.57 -25.03
CA SER A 18 -9.65 8.81 -24.26
C SER A 18 -10.32 8.40 -22.96
N ALA A 19 -10.84 7.17 -22.91
CA ALA A 19 -11.24 6.53 -21.68
C ALA A 19 -9.95 6.31 -20.86
N THR A 20 -9.63 7.27 -20.00
CA THR A 20 -8.67 7.03 -18.92
C THR A 20 -9.26 5.95 -18.04
N ALA A 21 -8.73 4.73 -18.16
CA ALA A 21 -9.00 3.67 -17.21
C ALA A 21 -8.51 4.18 -15.85
N ALA A 22 -9.44 4.68 -15.03
CA ALA A 22 -9.20 4.89 -13.62
C ALA A 22 -8.93 3.47 -13.05
N PHE A 23 -7.67 3.13 -12.91
CA PHE A 23 -7.29 2.01 -12.06
C PHE A 23 -7.88 2.34 -10.70
N ALA A 24 -8.94 1.62 -10.33
CA ALA A 24 -9.48 1.67 -8.99
C ALA A 24 -8.31 1.30 -8.06
N GLN A 25 -7.71 2.30 -7.47
CA GLN A 25 -6.84 2.09 -6.32
C GLN A 25 -7.77 1.44 -5.31
N ALA A 26 -7.52 0.16 -5.03
CA ALA A 26 -8.28 -0.53 -4.01
C ALA A 26 -8.16 0.32 -2.75
N ASP A 27 -9.29 0.95 -2.37
CA ASP A 27 -9.34 1.94 -1.31
C ASP A 27 -8.76 1.32 -0.05
N THR A 28 -7.57 1.79 0.34
CA THR A 28 -7.03 1.47 1.65
C THR A 28 -7.96 2.11 2.67
N PRO A 29 -8.66 1.33 3.51
CA PRO A 29 -9.51 1.90 4.53
C PRO A 29 -8.72 2.91 5.37
N ARG A 30 -9.34 4.00 5.74
CA ARG A 30 -8.69 4.99 6.59
C ARG A 30 -8.36 4.34 7.93
N GLY A 31 -7.06 4.12 8.20
CA GLY A 31 -6.54 3.55 9.44
C GLY A 31 -6.15 4.63 10.45
N ASN A 32 -6.18 4.26 11.73
CA ASN A 32 -5.70 5.08 12.84
C ASN A 32 -4.36 4.50 13.35
N ALA A 33 -3.25 5.17 13.06
CA ALA A 33 -1.92 4.69 13.43
C ALA A 33 -1.71 4.55 14.96
N ALA A 34 -2.35 5.39 15.78
CA ALA A 34 -2.23 5.29 17.23
C ALA A 34 -2.93 4.03 17.77
N ASN A 35 -4.10 3.68 17.21
CA ASN A 35 -4.76 2.42 17.52
C ASN A 35 -3.99 1.24 16.92
N GLY A 36 -3.45 1.41 15.71
CA GLY A 36 -2.61 0.42 15.05
C GLY A 36 -1.38 0.04 15.87
N LYS A 37 -0.73 1.01 16.52
CA LYS A 37 0.35 0.74 17.46
C LYS A 37 -0.09 -0.16 18.62
N LYS A 38 -1.21 0.18 19.27
CA LYS A 38 -1.75 -0.63 20.36
C LYS A 38 -2.04 -2.06 19.91
N LEU A 39 -2.66 -2.21 18.73
CA LEU A 39 -2.99 -3.51 18.15
C LEU A 39 -1.71 -4.28 17.78
N PHE A 40 -0.72 -3.63 17.21
CA PHE A 40 0.58 -4.23 16.89
C PHE A 40 1.25 -4.84 18.12
N ASP A 41 1.15 -4.14 19.25
CA ASP A 41 1.67 -4.58 20.54
C ASP A 41 0.79 -5.72 21.15
N THR A 42 -0.53 -5.54 21.19
CA THR A 42 -1.44 -6.48 21.87
C THR A 42 -1.72 -7.76 21.09
N VAL A 43 -1.65 -7.70 19.76
CA VAL A 43 -1.79 -8.88 18.88
C VAL A 43 -0.46 -9.66 18.76
N GLY A 44 0.66 -9.08 19.21
CA GLY A 44 1.96 -9.73 19.24
C GLY A 44 2.73 -9.68 17.92
N CYS A 45 2.41 -8.76 17.02
CA CYS A 45 3.12 -8.62 15.74
C CYS A 45 4.63 -8.37 15.94
N PHE A 46 4.99 -7.61 17.00
CA PHE A 46 6.36 -7.27 17.34
C PHE A 46 7.23 -8.48 17.72
N GLU A 47 6.64 -9.55 18.21
CA GLU A 47 7.38 -10.75 18.64
C GLU A 47 8.17 -11.38 17.49
N CYS A 48 7.62 -11.35 16.29
CA CYS A 48 8.26 -11.87 15.09
C CYS A 48 8.91 -10.75 14.25
N HIS A 49 8.25 -9.59 14.17
CA HIS A 49 8.64 -8.51 13.26
C HIS A 49 9.48 -7.41 13.89
N GLY A 50 9.67 -7.44 15.22
CA GLY A 50 10.40 -6.43 15.99
C GLY A 50 9.58 -5.17 16.25
N TRP A 51 9.92 -4.43 17.29
CA TRP A 51 9.18 -3.25 17.78
C TRP A 51 9.09 -2.10 16.78
N ALA A 52 10.06 -1.97 15.92
CA ALA A 52 10.08 -0.98 14.83
C ALA A 52 9.95 -1.63 13.45
N GLY A 53 9.42 -2.83 13.38
CA GLY A 53 9.26 -3.56 12.13
C GLY A 53 10.58 -3.90 11.43
N GLN A 54 11.69 -3.93 12.16
CA GLN A 54 13.01 -4.20 11.61
C GLN A 54 13.20 -5.65 11.17
N GLY A 55 12.28 -6.55 11.59
CA GLY A 55 12.39 -7.97 11.36
C GLY A 55 13.30 -8.67 12.37
N GLY A 56 13.47 -9.97 12.19
CA GLY A 56 14.30 -10.83 13.02
C GLY A 56 14.33 -12.26 12.49
N GLY A 57 14.80 -13.19 13.31
CA GLY A 57 14.85 -14.61 12.93
C GLY A 57 13.49 -15.27 12.71
N ALA A 58 12.43 -14.72 13.33
CA ALA A 58 11.08 -15.28 13.26
C ALA A 58 10.17 -14.61 12.22
N GLY A 59 10.52 -13.41 11.73
CA GLY A 59 9.70 -12.70 10.76
C GLY A 59 10.47 -11.66 9.95
N PRO A 60 10.03 -11.38 8.71
CA PRO A 60 10.68 -10.39 7.87
C PRO A 60 10.45 -8.96 8.38
N LYS A 61 11.24 -8.03 7.87
CA LYS A 61 11.03 -6.60 8.11
C LYS A 61 9.68 -6.15 7.53
N LEU A 62 9.05 -5.19 8.21
CA LEU A 62 7.80 -4.54 7.79
C LEU A 62 8.00 -3.12 7.26
N ILE A 63 9.25 -2.69 7.14
CA ILE A 63 9.59 -1.38 6.55
C ILE A 63 9.29 -1.45 5.05
N ASP A 64 8.65 -0.42 4.50
CA ASP A 64 8.09 -0.40 3.14
C ASP A 64 7.10 -1.56 2.91
N PRO A 65 5.99 -1.63 3.68
CA PRO A 65 5.02 -2.70 3.51
C PRO A 65 4.42 -2.69 2.10
N PRO A 66 3.95 -3.85 1.61
CA PRO A 66 3.25 -3.90 0.33
C PRO A 66 1.97 -3.08 0.38
N VAL A 67 1.37 -2.80 -0.78
CA VAL A 67 0.06 -2.14 -0.85
C VAL A 67 -0.98 -2.87 -0.01
N TYR A 68 -1.96 -2.14 0.54
CA TYR A 68 -2.93 -2.67 1.50
C TYR A 68 -3.62 -3.99 1.09
N PRO A 69 -4.07 -4.20 -0.16
CA PRO A 69 -4.65 -5.48 -0.56
C PRO A 69 -3.70 -6.67 -0.39
N ALA A 70 -2.42 -6.50 -0.69
CA ALA A 70 -1.42 -7.56 -0.50
C ALA A 70 -1.10 -7.77 0.99
N PHE A 71 -1.11 -6.71 1.79
CA PHE A 71 -0.99 -6.80 3.24
C PHE A 71 -2.14 -7.60 3.85
N ILE A 72 -3.41 -7.30 3.49
CA ILE A 72 -4.57 -8.06 3.95
C ILE A 72 -4.49 -9.52 3.51
N ALA A 73 -4.14 -9.79 2.27
CA ALA A 73 -3.98 -11.16 1.80
C ALA A 73 -2.95 -11.93 2.62
N GLN A 74 -1.84 -11.30 2.97
CA GLN A 74 -0.82 -11.89 3.83
C GLN A 74 -1.32 -12.16 5.26
N LEU A 75 -2.16 -11.30 5.83
CA LEU A 75 -2.77 -11.54 7.14
C LEU A 75 -3.76 -12.70 7.13
N ARG A 76 -4.57 -12.81 6.08
CA ARG A 76 -5.64 -13.82 5.98
C ARG A 76 -5.14 -15.19 5.55
N THR A 77 -4.19 -15.22 4.64
CA THR A 77 -3.58 -16.43 4.07
C THR A 77 -2.07 -16.27 4.07
N PRO A 78 -1.44 -16.31 5.25
CA PRO A 78 -0.02 -16.05 5.38
C PRO A 78 0.82 -17.13 4.71
N ARG A 79 2.00 -16.72 4.26
CA ARG A 79 3.06 -17.61 3.81
C ARG A 79 3.96 -17.98 4.98
N GLN A 80 4.56 -19.16 4.91
CA GLN A 80 5.51 -19.66 5.91
C GLN A 80 4.89 -19.86 7.30
N ILE A 81 5.59 -19.49 8.35
CA ILE A 81 5.22 -19.75 9.75
C ILE A 81 4.34 -18.69 10.40
N MET A 82 4.02 -17.60 9.71
CA MET A 82 3.15 -16.56 10.24
C MET A 82 1.76 -17.14 10.49
N PRO A 83 1.15 -16.97 11.68
CA PRO A 83 -0.21 -17.44 11.93
C PRO A 83 -1.24 -16.65 11.13
N PRO A 84 -2.36 -17.26 10.70
CA PRO A 84 -3.43 -16.53 10.03
C PRO A 84 -4.24 -15.69 11.02
N PHE A 85 -4.48 -14.44 10.68
CA PHE A 85 -5.36 -13.54 11.41
C PHE A 85 -6.67 -13.41 10.63
N THR A 86 -7.67 -14.20 10.99
CA THR A 86 -9.00 -14.12 10.38
C THR A 86 -9.69 -12.78 10.73
N ASP A 87 -10.75 -12.41 10.01
CA ASP A 87 -11.54 -11.22 10.28
C ASP A 87 -12.24 -11.25 11.66
N LYS A 88 -12.44 -12.43 12.21
CA LYS A 88 -12.97 -12.62 13.59
C LYS A 88 -11.94 -12.30 14.66
N VAL A 89 -10.65 -12.51 14.38
CA VAL A 89 -9.55 -12.25 15.32
C VAL A 89 -9.05 -10.82 15.16
N LEU A 90 -8.95 -10.35 13.93
CA LEU A 90 -8.48 -9.02 13.55
C LEU A 90 -9.36 -8.49 12.42
N SER A 91 -10.31 -7.61 12.75
CA SER A 91 -11.23 -7.05 11.75
C SER A 91 -10.47 -6.28 10.64
N ASN A 92 -11.13 -6.02 9.52
CA ASN A 92 -10.52 -5.25 8.44
C ASN A 92 -10.16 -3.82 8.88
N GLN A 93 -10.95 -3.20 9.75
CA GLN A 93 -10.62 -1.89 10.30
C GLN A 93 -9.39 -1.96 11.20
N GLN A 94 -9.30 -2.94 12.08
CA GLN A 94 -8.12 -3.14 12.92
C GLN A 94 -6.86 -3.43 12.09
N ALA A 95 -7.00 -4.20 11.03
CA ALA A 95 -5.90 -4.42 10.09
C ALA A 95 -5.49 -3.13 9.36
N ALA A 96 -6.46 -2.27 8.98
CA ALA A 96 -6.18 -0.96 8.41
C ALA A 96 -5.45 -0.03 9.41
N ASP A 97 -5.82 -0.10 10.68
CA ASP A 97 -5.15 0.64 11.75
C ASP A 97 -3.69 0.20 11.92
N ILE A 98 -3.45 -1.12 11.94
CA ILE A 98 -2.09 -1.68 11.97
C ILE A 98 -1.31 -1.26 10.72
N TYR A 99 -1.92 -1.32 9.54
CA TYR A 99 -1.29 -0.88 8.30
C TYR A 99 -0.89 0.60 8.37
N ALA A 100 -1.79 1.46 8.86
CA ALA A 100 -1.50 2.87 9.07
C ALA A 100 -0.32 3.10 10.04
N TYR A 101 -0.13 2.22 11.02
CA TYR A 101 1.02 2.27 11.92
C TYR A 101 2.31 1.81 11.24
N ILE A 102 2.31 0.64 10.58
CA ILE A 102 3.54 0.10 10.00
C ILE A 102 4.11 0.96 8.86
N VAL A 103 3.28 1.71 8.14
CA VAL A 103 3.77 2.66 7.13
C VAL A 103 4.53 3.85 7.74
N THR A 104 4.42 4.06 9.06
CA THR A 104 5.20 5.09 9.78
C THR A 104 6.58 4.62 10.20
N PHE A 105 6.91 3.35 10.03
CA PHE A 105 8.21 2.83 10.44
C PHE A 105 9.34 3.53 9.70
N PRO A 106 10.37 3.98 10.43
CA PRO A 106 11.48 4.69 9.82
C PRO A 106 12.29 3.77 8.91
N LYS A 107 12.64 4.28 7.73
CA LYS A 107 13.60 3.59 6.88
C LYS A 107 14.99 3.62 7.54
N PRO A 108 15.75 2.52 7.48
CA PRO A 108 17.13 2.54 7.94
C PRO A 108 17.93 3.56 7.12
N PRO A 109 18.95 4.18 7.72
CA PRO A 109 19.82 5.06 6.96
C PRO A 109 20.49 4.27 5.82
N ASP A 110 20.71 4.94 4.70
CA ASP A 110 21.49 4.37 3.61
C ASP A 110 22.92 4.02 4.11
N ALA A 111 23.44 2.86 3.74
CA ALA A 111 24.77 2.40 4.18
C ALA A 111 25.86 3.42 3.93
N LYS A 112 25.77 4.20 2.83
CA LYS A 112 26.70 5.30 2.52
C LYS A 112 26.69 6.44 3.55
N ASN A 113 25.63 6.54 4.38
CA ASN A 113 25.49 7.56 5.41
C ASN A 113 25.87 7.04 6.82
N ILE A 114 26.38 5.82 6.92
CA ILE A 114 26.83 5.21 8.16
C ILE A 114 28.37 5.28 8.21
N PRO A 115 28.98 6.17 9.01
CA PRO A 115 30.44 6.37 9.00
C PRO A 115 31.24 5.09 9.24
N LEU A 116 30.74 4.20 10.10
CA LEU A 116 31.40 2.93 10.44
C LEU A 116 31.46 1.92 9.25
N LEU A 117 30.67 2.14 8.20
CA LEU A 117 30.64 1.29 7.01
C LEU A 117 31.43 1.88 5.83
N GLN A 118 32.15 2.98 6.05
CA GLN A 118 32.90 3.71 5.00
C GLN A 118 34.39 3.36 4.98
N ASN A 119 34.84 2.31 5.66
CA ASN A 119 36.25 1.84 5.70
C ASN A 119 36.61 1.02 4.50
#